data_8e6675c196ba8d8d6f083305892288fd
#
_entry.id   8e6675c196ba8d8d6f083305892288fd
#
_cell.length_a   1.000
_cell.length_b   1.000
_cell.length_c   1.000
_cell.angle_alpha   90.00
_cell.angle_beta   90.00
_cell.angle_gamma   90.00
#
_symmetry.space_group_name_H-M   'P 1'
#
loop_
_entity.id
_entity.type
_entity.pdbx_description
1 polymer ?
#
loop_
_entity_poly.entity_id
_entity_poly.type
_entity_poly.pdbx_seq_one_letter_code
_entity_poly.pdbx_strand_id
1 'polypeptide(L)'
;MRDFRKEWKTLRYVIQNASRILLFAHSRPDPDTVGANIALKYYLEGQGKKADIGCLDPFPDTLRSLFDTEFHHPDSLDLTAYDAVIACDSVDRGFDTIISRLAPNAVTVLIDHHPDIELTGDIVVIDPEYSSSSELIYLFLQSNQAIISKPIATALLLGLMFDTGAFQHANVTAQVMS
;
A
#
# COMPACT_ATOMS: atom_id res chain seq x y z
N MET A 1 -1.95 19.22 -3.97
CA MET A 1 -1.70 17.82 -4.37
C MET A 1 -0.47 17.75 -5.27
N ARG A 2 0.47 16.92 -4.94
CA ARG A 2 1.72 16.70 -5.64
C ARG A 2 1.51 15.81 -6.88
N ASP A 3 2.29 16.04 -7.93
CA ASP A 3 2.28 15.17 -9.12
C ASP A 3 3.34 14.06 -8.96
N PHE A 4 2.88 12.82 -8.92
CA PHE A 4 3.73 11.64 -8.72
C PHE A 4 3.98 10.83 -10.00
N ARG A 5 3.78 11.40 -11.19
CA ARG A 5 3.97 10.66 -12.46
C ARG A 5 5.37 10.06 -12.62
N LYS A 6 6.39 10.73 -12.09
CA LYS A 6 7.78 10.22 -12.14
C LYS A 6 7.94 9.02 -11.21
N GLU A 7 7.45 9.13 -9.97
CA GLU A 7 7.49 8.09 -8.95
C GLU A 7 6.69 6.87 -9.41
N TRP A 8 5.49 7.05 -9.99
CA TRP A 8 4.68 5.98 -10.56
C TRP A 8 5.38 5.23 -11.70
N LYS A 9 6.10 5.96 -12.57
CA LYS A 9 6.89 5.33 -13.63
C LYS A 9 8.03 4.49 -13.06
N THR A 10 8.71 4.98 -12.02
CA THR A 10 9.80 4.26 -11.37
C THR A 10 9.26 3.03 -10.62
N LEU A 11 8.17 3.17 -9.89
CA LEU A 11 7.50 2.05 -9.20
C LEU A 11 7.07 0.95 -10.19
N ARG A 12 6.50 1.34 -11.33
CA ARG A 12 6.17 0.37 -12.39
C ARG A 12 7.38 -0.42 -12.85
N TYR A 13 8.51 0.27 -13.08
CA TYR A 13 9.76 -0.39 -13.48
C TYR A 13 10.25 -1.37 -12.40
N VAL A 14 10.20 -0.97 -11.12
CA VAL A 14 10.54 -1.85 -9.99
C VAL A 14 9.64 -3.09 -9.98
N ILE A 15 8.33 -2.92 -10.06
CA ILE A 15 7.37 -4.03 -10.10
C ILE A 15 7.63 -4.97 -11.28
N GLN A 16 7.91 -4.45 -12.47
CA GLN A 16 8.19 -5.27 -13.65
C GLN A 16 9.41 -6.18 -13.44
N ASN A 17 10.44 -5.71 -12.75
CA ASN A 17 11.70 -6.43 -12.54
C ASN A 17 11.72 -7.27 -11.25
N ALA A 18 10.88 -6.99 -10.27
CA ALA A 18 10.76 -7.76 -9.04
C ALA A 18 10.02 -9.08 -9.27
N SER A 19 10.44 -10.14 -8.57
CA SER A 19 9.76 -11.45 -8.53
C SER A 19 8.93 -11.61 -7.26
N ARG A 20 9.47 -11.17 -6.12
CA ARG A 20 8.79 -11.18 -4.82
C ARG A 20 8.73 -9.77 -4.24
N ILE A 21 7.55 -9.36 -3.85
CA ILE A 21 7.28 -8.04 -3.28
C ILE A 21 6.63 -8.22 -1.92
N LEU A 22 7.18 -7.56 -0.91
CA LEU A 22 6.53 -7.43 0.39
C LEU A 22 5.74 -6.13 0.43
N LEU A 23 4.47 -6.21 0.74
CA LEU A 23 3.65 -5.08 1.14
C LEU A 23 3.69 -5.02 2.66
N PHE A 24 3.79 -3.83 3.24
CA PHE A 24 3.85 -3.70 4.69
C PHE A 24 2.72 -2.82 5.20
N ALA A 25 1.87 -3.43 6.03
CA ALA A 25 0.75 -2.80 6.71
C ALA A 25 1.17 -2.37 8.13
N HIS A 26 0.63 -1.26 8.63
CA HIS A 26 0.92 -0.81 9.99
C HIS A 26 0.33 -1.72 11.08
N SER A 27 0.88 -1.63 12.29
CA SER A 27 0.31 -2.30 13.48
C SER A 27 -1.12 -1.79 13.74
N ARG A 28 -2.00 -2.70 14.18
CA ARG A 28 -3.45 -2.44 14.32
C ARG A 28 -4.06 -1.89 13.03
N PRO A 29 -3.99 -2.68 11.94
CA PRO A 29 -4.33 -2.20 10.61
C PRO A 29 -5.81 -1.78 10.55
N ASP A 30 -6.01 -0.54 10.14
CA ASP A 30 -7.33 0.02 9.89
C ASP A 30 -7.81 -0.29 8.46
N PRO A 31 -9.03 0.07 8.10
CA PRO A 31 -9.57 -0.23 6.77
C PRO A 31 -8.84 0.45 5.60
N ASP A 32 -8.16 1.61 5.78
CA ASP A 32 -7.36 2.19 4.70
C ASP A 32 -6.08 1.39 4.48
N THR A 33 -5.33 1.08 5.54
CA THR A 33 -4.18 0.19 5.46
C THR A 33 -4.52 -1.15 4.81
N VAL A 34 -5.63 -1.78 5.24
CA VAL A 34 -6.09 -3.06 4.68
C VAL A 34 -6.45 -2.91 3.22
N GLY A 35 -7.25 -1.89 2.87
CA GLY A 35 -7.73 -1.66 1.53
C GLY A 35 -6.61 -1.40 0.52
N ALA A 36 -5.69 -0.49 0.86
CA ALA A 36 -4.55 -0.13 0.03
C ALA A 36 -3.63 -1.34 -0.23
N ASN A 37 -3.26 -2.09 0.82
CA ASN A 37 -2.38 -3.24 0.68
C ASN A 37 -3.04 -4.40 -0.10
N ILE A 38 -4.31 -4.71 0.14
CA ILE A 38 -5.03 -5.77 -0.59
C ILE A 38 -5.23 -5.39 -2.07
N ALA A 39 -5.61 -4.15 -2.36
CA ALA A 39 -5.76 -3.70 -3.74
C ALA A 39 -4.45 -3.85 -4.52
N LEU A 40 -3.34 -3.43 -3.91
CA LEU A 40 -2.02 -3.55 -4.52
C LEU A 40 -1.58 -5.02 -4.64
N LYS A 41 -1.83 -5.87 -3.65
CA LYS A 41 -1.58 -7.32 -3.72
C LYS A 41 -2.29 -7.95 -4.91
N TYR A 42 -3.59 -7.74 -5.06
CA TYR A 42 -4.35 -8.31 -6.18
C TYR A 42 -3.87 -7.81 -7.55
N TYR A 43 -3.49 -6.54 -7.63
CA TYR A 43 -2.86 -6.01 -8.84
C TYR A 43 -1.54 -6.72 -9.17
N LEU A 44 -0.66 -6.87 -8.18
CA LEU A 44 0.64 -7.52 -8.34
C LEU A 44 0.50 -8.99 -8.73
N GLU A 45 -0.40 -9.72 -8.09
CA GLU A 45 -0.69 -11.12 -8.42
C GLU A 45 -1.26 -11.27 -9.84
N GLY A 46 -2.12 -10.32 -10.25
CA GLY A 46 -2.60 -10.22 -11.62
C GLY A 46 -1.50 -9.96 -12.66
N GLN A 47 -0.36 -9.41 -12.24
CA GLN A 47 0.86 -9.25 -13.06
C GLN A 47 1.82 -10.46 -12.95
N GLY A 48 1.41 -11.55 -12.29
CA GLY A 48 2.22 -12.75 -12.09
C GLY A 48 3.32 -12.60 -11.03
N LYS A 49 3.23 -11.59 -10.16
CA LYS A 49 4.19 -11.39 -9.06
C LYS A 49 3.76 -12.15 -7.81
N LYS A 50 4.72 -12.54 -6.97
CA LYS A 50 4.45 -13.04 -5.63
C LYS A 50 4.41 -11.86 -4.67
N ALA A 51 3.28 -11.66 -4.01
CA ALA A 51 3.08 -10.56 -3.08
C ALA A 51 2.57 -11.07 -1.72
N ASP A 52 3.35 -10.85 -0.68
CA ASP A 52 2.97 -11.12 0.70
C ASP A 52 2.65 -9.79 1.41
N ILE A 53 1.77 -9.82 2.41
CA ILE A 53 1.50 -8.66 3.27
C ILE A 53 2.08 -8.94 4.65
N GLY A 54 3.10 -8.17 5.04
CA GLY A 54 3.67 -8.16 6.37
C GLY A 54 2.93 -7.18 7.29
N CYS A 55 2.66 -7.60 8.52
CA CYS A 55 2.08 -6.75 9.56
C CYS A 55 2.49 -7.27 10.94
N LEU A 56 2.67 -6.37 11.91
CA LEU A 56 2.95 -6.76 13.29
C LEU A 56 1.73 -7.38 13.98
N ASP A 57 0.54 -7.10 13.50
CA ASP A 57 -0.73 -7.63 13.99
C ASP A 57 -1.42 -8.50 12.93
N PRO A 58 -2.29 -9.44 13.34
CA PRO A 58 -3.00 -10.31 12.41
C PRO A 58 -4.01 -9.54 11.57
N PHE A 59 -4.43 -10.15 10.46
CA PHE A 59 -5.51 -9.63 9.64
C PHE A 59 -6.80 -9.45 10.47
N PRO A 60 -7.50 -8.30 10.35
CA PRO A 60 -8.69 -8.02 11.16
C PRO A 60 -9.84 -9.00 10.87
N ASP A 61 -10.33 -9.70 11.90
CA ASP A 61 -11.41 -10.69 11.78
C ASP A 61 -12.69 -10.10 11.19
N THR A 62 -12.97 -8.82 11.46
CA THR A 62 -14.15 -8.12 10.93
C THR A 62 -14.16 -8.00 9.41
N LEU A 63 -13.00 -8.11 8.76
CA LEU A 63 -12.84 -7.98 7.31
C LEU A 63 -12.68 -9.33 6.59
N ARG A 64 -12.61 -10.47 7.32
CA ARG A 64 -12.44 -11.80 6.73
C ARG A 64 -13.56 -12.22 5.77
N SER A 65 -14.76 -11.66 5.93
CA SER A 65 -15.87 -11.93 5.01
C SER A 65 -15.74 -11.23 3.66
N LEU A 66 -14.88 -10.21 3.58
CA LEU A 66 -14.67 -9.43 2.35
C LEU A 66 -13.46 -9.91 1.56
N PHE A 67 -12.43 -10.42 2.25
CA PHE A 67 -11.15 -10.75 1.62
C PHE A 67 -10.62 -12.10 2.11
N ASP A 68 -10.26 -12.95 1.17
CA ASP A 68 -9.54 -14.21 1.43
C ASP A 68 -8.03 -13.94 1.37
N THR A 69 -7.49 -13.38 2.46
CA THR A 69 -6.07 -13.07 2.58
C THR A 69 -5.62 -13.14 4.04
N GLU A 70 -4.32 -13.26 4.23
CA GLU A 70 -3.67 -13.26 5.55
C GLU A 70 -2.58 -12.20 5.60
N PHE A 71 -2.37 -11.65 6.80
CA PHE A 71 -1.19 -10.86 7.12
C PHE A 71 -0.19 -11.74 7.85
N HIS A 72 1.07 -11.60 7.47
CA HIS A 72 2.16 -12.39 8.03
C HIS A 72 2.98 -11.56 9.00
N HIS A 73 3.20 -12.07 10.22
CA HIS A 73 4.13 -11.39 11.11
C HIS A 73 5.55 -11.39 10.49
N PRO A 74 6.30 -10.28 10.52
CA PRO A 74 7.62 -10.18 9.89
C PRO A 74 8.63 -11.24 10.34
N ASP A 75 8.49 -11.77 11.56
CA ASP A 75 9.36 -12.84 12.06
C ASP A 75 9.07 -14.21 11.44
N SER A 76 7.93 -14.36 10.77
CA SER A 76 7.59 -15.57 10.02
C SER A 76 8.06 -15.53 8.56
N LEU A 77 8.59 -14.39 8.11
CA LEU A 77 9.02 -14.15 6.74
C LEU A 77 10.55 -14.11 6.63
N ASP A 78 11.07 -14.65 5.54
CA ASP A 78 12.45 -14.36 5.13
C ASP A 78 12.47 -12.99 4.43
N LEU A 79 12.73 -11.94 5.20
CA LEU A 79 12.73 -10.56 4.72
C LEU A 79 13.84 -10.29 3.70
N THR A 80 14.87 -11.14 3.62
CA THR A 80 15.95 -11.01 2.63
C THR A 80 15.58 -11.57 1.26
N ALA A 81 14.45 -12.26 1.15
CA ALA A 81 13.99 -12.88 -0.10
C ALA A 81 13.13 -11.95 -0.97
N TYR A 82 12.89 -10.70 -0.55
CA TYR A 82 12.08 -9.75 -1.31
C TYR A 82 12.95 -8.79 -2.11
N ASP A 83 12.58 -8.61 -3.39
CA ASP A 83 13.25 -7.69 -4.31
C ASP A 83 12.84 -6.23 -4.07
N ALA A 84 11.60 -6.05 -3.61
CA ALA A 84 11.06 -4.75 -3.25
C ALA A 84 10.13 -4.86 -2.04
N VAL A 85 10.09 -3.79 -1.25
CA VAL A 85 9.20 -3.66 -0.09
C VAL A 85 8.44 -2.34 -0.21
N ILE A 86 7.11 -2.41 -0.16
CA ILE A 86 6.23 -1.26 -0.29
C ILE A 86 5.52 -1.06 1.05
N ALA A 87 5.93 -0.03 1.79
CA ALA A 87 5.22 0.44 2.97
C ALA A 87 4.03 1.28 2.51
N CYS A 88 2.83 0.75 2.68
CA CYS A 88 1.61 1.41 2.27
C CYS A 88 0.78 1.73 3.50
N ASP A 89 0.58 3.02 3.76
CA ASP A 89 -0.12 3.53 4.95
C ASP A 89 0.53 3.09 6.28
N SER A 90 1.86 3.00 6.31
CA SER A 90 2.55 2.33 7.41
C SER A 90 3.93 2.89 7.72
N VAL A 91 4.29 4.00 7.10
CA VAL A 91 5.67 4.47 7.06
C VAL A 91 6.23 4.75 8.45
N ASP A 92 5.46 5.37 9.34
CA ASP A 92 5.84 5.69 10.72
C ASP A 92 5.22 4.77 11.79
N ARG A 93 4.58 3.65 11.37
CA ARG A 93 3.84 2.74 12.25
C ARG A 93 4.35 1.29 12.16
N GLY A 94 5.65 1.12 12.32
CA GLY A 94 6.27 -0.20 12.40
C GLY A 94 7.15 -0.59 11.22
N PHE A 95 7.11 0.12 10.08
CA PHE A 95 7.98 -0.17 8.93
C PHE A 95 9.46 0.00 9.28
N ASP A 96 9.82 0.99 10.09
CA ASP A 96 11.16 1.23 10.61
C ASP A 96 11.76 -0.02 11.30
N THR A 97 10.94 -0.85 11.92
CA THR A 97 11.37 -2.05 12.64
C THR A 97 11.90 -3.16 11.74
N ILE A 98 11.56 -3.14 10.45
CA ILE A 98 11.96 -4.17 9.50
C ILE A 98 13.05 -3.73 8.51
N ILE A 99 13.28 -2.42 8.36
CA ILE A 99 14.21 -1.87 7.34
C ILE A 99 15.60 -2.51 7.43
N SER A 100 16.15 -2.62 8.65
CA SER A 100 17.48 -3.19 8.87
C SER A 100 17.59 -4.70 8.59
N ARG A 101 16.45 -5.37 8.41
CA ARG A 101 16.34 -6.81 8.15
C ARG A 101 16.15 -7.14 6.68
N LEU A 102 15.94 -6.14 5.83
CA LEU A 102 15.78 -6.31 4.39
C LEU A 102 17.11 -6.63 3.72
N ALA A 103 17.06 -7.23 2.53
CA ALA A 103 18.24 -7.38 1.70
C ALA A 103 18.83 -5.99 1.36
N PRO A 104 20.15 -5.81 1.33
CA PRO A 104 20.78 -4.52 1.04
C PRO A 104 20.42 -3.91 -0.33
N ASN A 105 19.95 -4.74 -1.26
CA ASN A 105 19.54 -4.34 -2.61
C ASN A 105 18.01 -4.34 -2.80
N ALA A 106 17.24 -4.61 -1.75
CA ALA A 106 15.79 -4.52 -1.82
C ALA A 106 15.37 -3.05 -2.01
N VAL A 107 14.52 -2.79 -2.99
CA VAL A 107 14.01 -1.43 -3.25
C VAL A 107 12.93 -1.10 -2.23
N THR A 108 13.09 0.03 -1.53
CA THR A 108 12.12 0.52 -0.55
C THR A 108 11.21 1.57 -1.16
N VAL A 109 9.90 1.36 -1.03
CA VAL A 109 8.86 2.26 -1.55
C VAL A 109 7.96 2.70 -0.40
N LEU A 110 7.77 4.00 -0.27
CA LEU A 110 6.91 4.59 0.75
C LEU A 110 5.71 5.24 0.08
N ILE A 111 4.49 4.79 0.43
CA ILE A 111 3.23 5.36 -0.06
C ILE A 111 2.37 5.68 1.15
N ASP A 112 2.09 6.96 1.39
CA ASP A 112 1.39 7.39 2.59
C ASP A 112 0.71 8.75 2.39
N HIS A 113 -0.31 9.05 3.18
CA HIS A 113 -0.98 10.34 3.17
C HIS A 113 -0.89 11.07 4.54
N HIS A 114 -0.18 10.51 5.51
CA HIS A 114 0.00 11.15 6.79
C HIS A 114 1.01 12.30 6.72
N PRO A 115 0.83 13.36 7.52
CA PRO A 115 1.81 14.45 7.64
C PRO A 115 3.03 14.00 8.45
N ASP A 116 4.11 14.80 8.35
CA ASP A 116 5.29 14.72 9.23
C ASP A 116 6.07 13.38 9.19
N ILE A 117 6.02 12.68 8.06
CA ILE A 117 6.79 11.46 7.85
C ILE A 117 8.25 11.82 7.55
N GLU A 118 9.18 11.36 8.41
CA GLU A 118 10.62 11.61 8.27
C GLU A 118 11.39 10.46 7.58
N LEU A 119 10.79 9.27 7.45
CA LEU A 119 11.44 8.13 6.83
C LEU A 119 11.75 8.39 5.34
N THR A 120 12.90 7.87 4.91
CA THR A 120 13.36 7.94 3.52
C THR A 120 13.32 6.55 2.86
N GLY A 121 13.07 6.54 1.56
CA GLY A 121 13.09 5.32 0.74
C GLY A 121 13.58 5.64 -0.66
N ASP A 122 13.75 4.61 -1.48
CA ASP A 122 14.17 4.77 -2.89
C ASP A 122 13.08 5.44 -3.74
N ILE A 123 11.82 5.19 -3.41
CA ILE A 123 10.66 5.82 -4.03
C ILE A 123 9.75 6.33 -2.91
N VAL A 124 9.41 7.61 -2.95
CA VAL A 124 8.59 8.28 -1.92
C VAL A 124 7.39 8.95 -2.56
N VAL A 125 6.20 8.48 -2.20
CA VAL A 125 4.90 9.01 -2.61
C VAL A 125 4.12 9.35 -1.35
N ILE A 126 4.39 10.51 -0.80
CA ILE A 126 3.79 10.99 0.44
C ILE A 126 3.24 12.39 0.22
N ASP A 127 1.93 12.55 0.45
CA ASP A 127 1.28 13.87 0.37
C ASP A 127 -0.02 13.89 1.19
N PRO A 128 -0.08 14.68 2.28
CA PRO A 128 -1.26 14.81 3.14
C PRO A 128 -2.49 15.49 2.47
N GLU A 129 -2.35 16.02 1.26
CA GLU A 129 -3.49 16.57 0.52
C GLU A 129 -4.38 15.47 -0.10
N TYR A 130 -3.92 14.21 -0.14
CA TYR A 130 -4.74 13.07 -0.54
C TYR A 130 -5.57 12.55 0.64
N SER A 131 -6.76 12.05 0.33
CA SER A 131 -7.73 11.68 1.36
C SER A 131 -7.39 10.38 2.09
N SER A 132 -6.60 9.50 1.44
CA SER A 132 -6.24 8.17 1.94
C SER A 132 -5.08 7.58 1.15
N SER A 133 -4.40 6.59 1.69
CA SER A 133 -3.43 5.78 0.95
C SER A 133 -4.11 4.96 -0.16
N SER A 134 -5.35 4.55 0.03
CA SER A 134 -6.17 3.90 -1.02
C SER A 134 -6.40 4.80 -2.23
N GLU A 135 -6.56 6.13 -2.06
CA GLU A 135 -6.60 7.07 -3.18
C GLU A 135 -5.29 7.08 -3.96
N LEU A 136 -4.15 7.12 -3.28
CA LEU A 136 -2.83 7.06 -3.92
C LEU A 136 -2.63 5.75 -4.71
N ILE A 137 -3.04 4.61 -4.16
CA ILE A 137 -3.00 3.33 -4.88
C ILE A 137 -3.93 3.34 -6.09
N TYR A 138 -5.15 3.89 -5.98
CA TYR A 138 -6.04 4.05 -7.13
C TYR A 138 -5.37 4.83 -8.27
N LEU A 139 -4.75 5.97 -7.95
CA LEU A 139 -4.03 6.80 -8.94
C LEU A 139 -2.85 6.07 -9.57
N PHE A 140 -2.10 5.30 -8.79
CA PHE A 140 -1.06 4.42 -9.33
C PHE A 140 -1.64 3.42 -10.34
N LEU A 141 -2.71 2.72 -9.98
CA LEU A 141 -3.37 1.74 -10.87
C LEU A 141 -3.92 2.42 -12.13
N GLN A 142 -4.54 3.59 -12.00
CA GLN A 142 -5.03 4.37 -13.13
C GLN A 142 -3.88 4.80 -14.07
N SER A 143 -2.75 5.27 -13.51
CA SER A 143 -1.57 5.65 -14.29
C SER A 143 -0.96 4.50 -15.10
N ASN A 144 -1.20 3.26 -14.66
CA ASN A 144 -0.78 2.03 -15.31
C ASN A 144 -1.85 1.46 -16.25
N GLN A 145 -3.01 2.12 -16.41
CA GLN A 145 -4.15 1.62 -17.17
C GLN A 145 -4.57 0.21 -16.70
N ALA A 146 -4.45 -0.03 -15.40
CA ALA A 146 -4.77 -1.31 -14.79
C ALA A 146 -6.28 -1.58 -14.85
N ILE A 147 -6.66 -2.84 -15.03
CA ILE A 147 -8.06 -3.26 -14.92
C ILE A 147 -8.42 -3.29 -13.44
N ILE A 148 -9.34 -2.43 -13.04
CA ILE A 148 -9.89 -2.41 -11.68
C ILE A 148 -10.94 -3.51 -11.57
N SER A 149 -10.53 -4.70 -11.12
CA SER A 149 -11.44 -5.81 -10.88
C SER A 149 -12.33 -5.54 -9.65
N LYS A 150 -13.43 -6.27 -9.51
CA LYS A 150 -14.32 -6.12 -8.36
C LYS A 150 -13.60 -6.25 -7.01
N PRO A 151 -12.70 -7.24 -6.76
CA PRO A 151 -11.93 -7.31 -5.52
C PRO A 151 -11.05 -6.07 -5.28
N ILE A 152 -10.35 -5.58 -6.31
CA ILE A 152 -9.54 -4.36 -6.21
C ILE A 152 -10.43 -3.16 -5.87
N ALA A 153 -11.55 -2.98 -6.57
CA ALA A 153 -12.49 -1.88 -6.31
C ALA A 153 -13.06 -1.95 -4.90
N THR A 154 -13.40 -3.15 -4.40
CA THR A 154 -13.90 -3.33 -3.03
C THR A 154 -12.85 -2.93 -1.99
N ALA A 155 -11.59 -3.32 -2.21
CA ALA A 155 -10.50 -2.98 -1.30
C ALA A 155 -10.23 -1.46 -1.27
N LEU A 156 -10.13 -0.83 -2.44
CA LEU A 156 -9.93 0.63 -2.54
C LEU A 156 -11.08 1.41 -1.90
N LEU A 157 -12.31 1.01 -2.18
CA LEU A 157 -13.49 1.68 -1.63
C LEU A 157 -13.57 1.55 -0.11
N LEU A 158 -13.15 0.40 0.45
CA LEU A 158 -13.09 0.22 1.90
C LEU A 158 -12.22 1.29 2.56
N GLY A 159 -10.99 1.50 2.07
CA GLY A 159 -10.07 2.50 2.61
C GLY A 159 -10.59 3.92 2.39
N LEU A 160 -10.99 4.26 1.16
CA LEU A 160 -11.56 5.57 0.84
C LEU A 160 -12.74 5.94 1.74
N MET A 161 -13.67 5.02 1.97
CA MET A 161 -14.82 5.26 2.83
C MET A 161 -14.44 5.46 4.29
N PHE A 162 -13.45 4.72 4.76
CA PHE A 162 -13.00 4.83 6.15
C PHE A 162 -12.39 6.20 6.43
N ASP A 163 -11.36 6.58 5.69
CA ASP A 163 -10.60 7.80 5.93
C ASP A 163 -11.37 9.09 5.59
N THR A 164 -12.31 9.00 4.65
CA THR A 164 -13.20 10.13 4.32
C THR A 164 -14.45 10.19 5.19
N GLY A 165 -14.63 9.27 6.15
CA GLY A 165 -15.86 9.15 6.93
C GLY A 165 -17.08 8.98 6.04
N ALA A 166 -17.03 8.06 5.08
CA ALA A 166 -18.05 7.90 4.03
C ALA A 166 -18.30 9.20 3.25
N PHE A 167 -17.20 9.87 2.87
CA PHE A 167 -17.18 11.14 2.12
C PHE A 167 -17.79 12.35 2.87
N GLN A 168 -17.70 12.36 4.21
CA GLN A 168 -18.21 13.43 5.06
C GLN A 168 -17.12 14.28 5.73
N HIS A 169 -15.86 13.82 5.72
CA HIS A 169 -14.75 14.52 6.35
C HIS A 169 -14.24 15.68 5.49
N ALA A 170 -13.48 16.59 6.13
CA ALA A 170 -12.94 17.78 5.46
C ALA A 170 -11.82 17.47 4.42
N ASN A 171 -11.26 16.27 4.44
CA ASN A 171 -10.27 15.80 3.47
C ASN A 171 -10.90 15.30 2.15
N VAL A 172 -12.22 15.37 2.00
CA VAL A 172 -12.91 15.01 0.74
C VAL A 172 -12.67 16.09 -0.31
N THR A 173 -12.08 15.70 -1.42
CA THR A 173 -11.78 16.57 -2.56
C THR A 173 -12.67 16.27 -3.76
N ALA A 174 -12.71 17.17 -4.74
CA ALA A 174 -13.40 16.92 -6.00
C ALA A 174 -12.76 15.73 -6.77
N GLN A 175 -11.47 15.50 -6.56
CA GLN A 175 -10.75 14.38 -7.19
C GLN A 175 -11.22 13.04 -6.63
N VAL A 176 -11.33 12.90 -5.30
CA VAL A 176 -11.76 11.63 -4.68
C VAL A 176 -13.20 11.27 -5.02
N MET A 177 -14.01 12.27 -5.44
CA MET A 177 -15.41 12.09 -5.85
C MET A 177 -15.59 11.81 -7.35
N SER A 178 -14.54 11.87 -8.15
CA SER A 178 -14.59 11.70 -9.62
C SER A 178 -14.17 10.30 -10.06
#